data_b9ec221ee60a957a8c920ae3cd686dd6
#
_entry.id   b9ec221ee60a957a8c920ae3cd686dd6
#
_cell.length_a   1.000
_cell.length_b   1.000
_cell.length_c   1.000
_cell.angle_alpha   90.00
_cell.angle_beta   90.00
_cell.angle_gamma   90.00
#
_symmetry.space_group_name_H-M   'P 1'
#
loop_
_entity.id
_entity.type
_entity.pdbx_description
1 polymer ?
#
loop_
_entity_poly.entity_id
_entity_poly.type
_entity_poly.pdbx_seq_one_letter_code
_entity_poly.pdbx_strand_id
1 'polypeptide(L)'
;MPTTLTKQQAHWQEIVGDPSLQDLPYKVETNERGQLLLSPHSNRHSKLQTRLFLLLQEHAPDGLISVEYALATPEGVKAPDVVWMSPGREETMSETGDPSTIAPELCVEVMSASNTEEELAQKRQLYRDIGAEEVWIVSEDGTIQFFDEEEREHSQIAPSCPAAVDAA
;
A
#
# COMPACT_ATOMS: atom_id res chain seq x y z
N MET A 1 25.82 -4.39 -12.32
CA MET A 1 24.63 -5.23 -12.53
C MET A 1 23.43 -4.57 -11.86
N PRO A 2 22.32 -4.36 -12.58
CA PRO A 2 21.09 -3.89 -11.95
C PRO A 2 20.58 -4.90 -10.93
N THR A 3 20.09 -4.41 -9.78
CA THR A 3 19.44 -5.26 -8.79
C THR A 3 18.04 -5.70 -9.28
N THR A 4 17.46 -6.68 -8.61
CA THR A 4 16.07 -7.09 -8.88
C THR A 4 15.12 -5.89 -8.76
N LEU A 5 15.28 -5.07 -7.72
CA LEU A 5 14.43 -3.89 -7.51
C LEU A 5 14.62 -2.85 -8.63
N THR A 6 15.85 -2.64 -9.10
CA THR A 6 16.13 -1.73 -10.22
C THR A 6 15.46 -2.19 -11.51
N LYS A 7 15.50 -3.50 -11.77
CA LYS A 7 14.81 -4.08 -12.94
C LYS A 7 13.30 -3.88 -12.84
N GLN A 8 12.74 -4.04 -11.65
CA GLN A 8 11.32 -3.83 -11.42
C GLN A 8 10.93 -2.37 -11.60
N GLN A 9 11.77 -1.43 -11.18
CA GLN A 9 11.54 -0.01 -11.40
C GLN A 9 11.48 0.30 -12.91
N ALA A 10 12.43 -0.21 -13.68
CA ALA A 10 12.45 0.00 -15.13
C ALA A 10 11.21 -0.61 -15.80
N HIS A 11 10.84 -1.82 -15.43
CA HIS A 11 9.67 -2.51 -15.96
C HIS A 11 8.39 -1.76 -15.61
N TRP A 12 8.29 -1.26 -14.39
CA TRP A 12 7.11 -0.49 -13.95
C TRP A 12 6.93 0.78 -14.78
N GLN A 13 8.03 1.47 -15.11
CA GLN A 13 7.95 2.66 -15.97
C GLN A 13 7.44 2.33 -17.37
N GLU A 14 7.78 1.16 -17.90
CA GLU A 14 7.23 0.69 -19.16
C GLU A 14 5.72 0.46 -19.07
N ILE A 15 5.27 -0.14 -17.94
CA ILE A 15 3.83 -0.37 -17.68
C ILE A 15 3.10 0.96 -17.59
N VAL A 16 3.61 1.91 -16.81
CA VAL A 16 3.01 3.23 -16.62
C VAL A 16 2.91 3.99 -17.94
N GLY A 17 3.89 3.83 -18.82
CA GLY A 17 3.91 4.47 -20.13
C GLY A 17 3.17 3.72 -21.23
N ASP A 18 2.63 2.55 -20.98
CA ASP A 18 1.95 1.73 -21.98
C ASP A 18 0.54 2.27 -22.28
N PRO A 19 0.27 2.75 -23.50
CA PRO A 19 -1.06 3.30 -23.83
C PRO A 19 -2.21 2.30 -23.68
N SER A 20 -1.95 1.00 -23.83
CA SER A 20 -2.98 -0.04 -23.71
C SER A 20 -3.41 -0.28 -22.27
N LEU A 21 -2.63 0.20 -21.29
CA LEU A 21 -2.89 0.02 -19.87
C LEU A 21 -3.41 1.30 -19.19
N GLN A 22 -3.65 2.37 -19.99
CA GLN A 22 -4.22 3.61 -19.44
C GLN A 22 -5.71 3.46 -19.16
N ASP A 23 -6.16 4.15 -18.12
CA ASP A 23 -7.58 4.26 -17.76
C ASP A 23 -8.28 2.91 -17.48
N LEU A 24 -7.53 1.90 -17.08
CA LEU A 24 -8.11 0.63 -16.66
C LEU A 24 -8.85 0.78 -15.33
N PRO A 25 -10.02 0.13 -15.18
CA PRO A 25 -10.77 0.17 -13.91
C PRO A 25 -10.20 -0.81 -12.87
N TYR A 26 -8.91 -1.04 -12.89
CA TYR A 26 -8.24 -2.03 -12.02
C TYR A 26 -7.00 -1.43 -11.40
N LYS A 27 -6.72 -1.82 -10.15
CA LYS A 27 -5.41 -1.60 -9.56
C LYS A 27 -4.42 -2.55 -10.25
N VAL A 28 -3.26 -2.04 -10.64
CA VAL A 28 -2.21 -2.80 -11.32
C VAL A 28 -1.05 -2.99 -10.35
N GLU A 29 -0.63 -4.23 -10.19
CA GLU A 29 0.58 -4.63 -9.48
C GLU A 29 1.34 -5.63 -10.35
N THR A 30 2.53 -6.06 -9.94
CA THR A 30 3.24 -7.15 -10.60
C THR A 30 3.70 -8.19 -9.60
N ASN A 31 3.99 -9.40 -10.08
CA ASN A 31 4.62 -10.46 -9.28
C ASN A 31 6.14 -10.49 -9.51
N GLU A 32 6.82 -11.47 -8.91
CA GLU A 32 8.27 -11.62 -9.02
C GLU A 32 8.76 -11.87 -10.45
N ARG A 33 7.87 -12.29 -11.34
CA ARG A 33 8.18 -12.52 -12.76
C ARG A 33 7.86 -11.32 -13.65
N GLY A 34 7.39 -10.21 -13.05
CA GLY A 34 6.98 -9.03 -13.80
C GLY A 34 5.63 -9.16 -14.49
N GLN A 35 4.85 -10.19 -14.19
CA GLN A 35 3.51 -10.36 -14.75
C GLN A 35 2.52 -9.42 -14.08
N LEU A 36 1.60 -8.89 -14.87
CA LEU A 36 0.57 -7.98 -14.36
C LEU A 36 -0.44 -8.70 -13.49
N LEU A 37 -0.75 -8.09 -12.35
CA LEU A 37 -1.83 -8.51 -11.45
C LEU A 37 -2.87 -7.40 -11.47
N LEU A 38 -4.07 -7.70 -11.93
CA LEU A 38 -5.15 -6.73 -12.04
C LEU A 38 -6.20 -7.02 -10.97
N SER A 39 -6.54 -5.99 -10.17
CA SER A 39 -7.51 -6.11 -9.10
C SER A 39 -8.64 -5.11 -9.30
N PRO A 40 -9.84 -5.60 -9.68
CA PRO A 40 -10.98 -4.71 -9.85
C PRO A 40 -11.46 -4.19 -8.49
N HIS A 41 -11.88 -2.92 -8.46
CA HIS A 41 -12.37 -2.26 -7.25
C HIS A 41 -13.89 -2.15 -7.26
N SER A 42 -14.54 -2.55 -6.17
CA SER A 42 -15.94 -2.24 -5.93
C SER A 42 -16.09 -0.79 -5.46
N ASN A 43 -17.31 -0.26 -5.52
CA ASN A 43 -17.60 1.05 -4.93
C ASN A 43 -17.35 1.07 -3.43
N ARG A 44 -17.60 -0.04 -2.75
CA ARG A 44 -17.28 -0.18 -1.31
C ARG A 44 -15.79 -0.01 -1.06
N HIS A 45 -14.95 -0.65 -1.86
CA HIS A 45 -13.49 -0.51 -1.76
C HIS A 45 -13.09 0.96 -1.93
N SER A 46 -13.62 1.64 -2.94
CA SER A 46 -13.32 3.05 -3.21
C SER A 46 -13.75 3.95 -2.05
N LYS A 47 -14.91 3.69 -1.47
CA LYS A 47 -15.41 4.43 -0.29
C LYS A 47 -14.52 4.21 0.93
N LEU A 48 -14.14 2.97 1.20
CA LEU A 48 -13.23 2.64 2.31
C LEU A 48 -11.88 3.32 2.12
N GLN A 49 -11.33 3.29 0.92
CA GLN A 49 -10.07 3.96 0.59
C GLN A 49 -10.14 5.46 0.89
N THR A 50 -11.21 6.12 0.47
CA THR A 50 -11.43 7.55 0.72
C THR A 50 -11.55 7.84 2.22
N ARG A 51 -12.32 7.05 2.94
CA ARG A 51 -12.53 7.24 4.38
C ARG A 51 -11.24 6.99 5.17
N LEU A 52 -10.45 6.03 4.76
CA LEU A 52 -9.14 5.77 5.38
C LEU A 52 -8.17 6.92 5.14
N PHE A 53 -8.19 7.51 3.95
CA PHE A 53 -7.41 8.71 3.65
C PHE A 53 -7.79 9.84 4.63
N LEU A 54 -9.08 10.11 4.78
CA LEU A 54 -9.58 11.15 5.68
C LEU A 54 -9.27 10.83 7.15
N LEU A 55 -9.37 9.58 7.54
CA LEU A 55 -9.04 9.11 8.88
C LEU A 55 -7.57 9.37 9.21
N LEU A 56 -6.68 9.07 8.30
CA LEU A 56 -5.26 9.35 8.45
C LEU A 56 -4.98 10.84 8.50
N GLN A 57 -5.68 11.62 7.71
CA GLN A 57 -5.54 13.09 7.75
C GLN A 57 -5.90 13.66 9.12
N GLU A 58 -6.89 13.06 9.78
CA GLU A 58 -7.33 13.49 11.11
C GLU A 58 -6.41 13.01 12.23
N HIS A 59 -5.89 11.77 12.14
CA HIS A 59 -5.23 11.10 13.26
C HIS A 59 -3.73 10.92 13.12
N ALA A 60 -3.19 10.89 11.91
CA ALA A 60 -1.74 10.75 11.70
C ALA A 60 -1.02 12.08 11.90
N PRO A 61 0.29 12.05 12.26
CA PRO A 61 1.10 13.26 12.28
C PRO A 61 1.19 13.92 10.90
N ASP A 62 1.72 15.15 10.86
CA ASP A 62 1.95 15.83 9.59
C ASP A 62 2.83 14.95 8.68
N GLY A 63 2.42 14.86 7.43
CA GLY A 63 3.08 14.03 6.43
C GLY A 63 2.26 13.97 5.15
N LEU A 64 2.70 13.14 4.22
CA LEU A 64 1.98 12.91 2.97
C LEU A 64 1.14 11.65 3.09
N ILE A 65 -0.13 11.77 2.71
CA ILE A 65 -1.04 10.64 2.55
C ILE A 65 -1.28 10.47 1.06
N SER A 66 -1.14 9.26 0.55
CA SER A 66 -1.37 8.97 -0.86
C SER A 66 -2.14 7.67 -1.02
N VAL A 67 -2.61 7.41 -2.23
CA VAL A 67 -3.38 6.22 -2.57
C VAL A 67 -2.69 5.46 -3.70
N GLU A 68 -2.80 4.12 -3.66
CA GLU A 68 -2.26 3.25 -4.71
C GLU A 68 -0.79 3.57 -5.05
N TYR A 69 0.02 3.70 -4.01
CA TYR A 69 1.39 4.14 -4.11
C TYR A 69 2.32 2.96 -4.40
N ALA A 70 2.94 2.97 -5.59
CA ALA A 70 3.72 1.83 -6.07
C ALA A 70 5.06 1.69 -5.33
N LEU A 71 5.35 0.48 -4.86
CA LEU A 71 6.57 0.11 -4.15
C LEU A 71 7.23 -1.08 -4.83
N ALA A 72 8.53 -0.99 -5.11
CA ALA A 72 9.29 -2.12 -5.62
C ALA A 72 9.66 -3.04 -4.44
N THR A 73 9.22 -4.31 -4.53
CA THR A 73 9.51 -5.33 -3.52
C THR A 73 10.24 -6.50 -4.16
N PRO A 74 10.83 -7.41 -3.38
CA PRO A 74 11.44 -8.63 -3.95
C PRO A 74 10.46 -9.50 -4.75
N GLU A 75 9.16 -9.38 -4.52
CA GLU A 75 8.13 -10.15 -5.21
C GLU A 75 7.31 -9.32 -6.20
N GLY A 76 7.90 -8.28 -6.75
CA GLY A 76 7.25 -7.42 -7.74
C GLY A 76 6.85 -6.07 -7.18
N VAL A 77 6.18 -5.28 -8.00
CA VAL A 77 5.68 -3.96 -7.60
C VAL A 77 4.31 -4.13 -6.96
N LYS A 78 4.18 -3.67 -5.72
CA LYS A 78 2.93 -3.67 -4.97
C LYS A 78 2.47 -2.24 -4.74
N ALA A 79 1.17 -2.03 -4.69
CA ALA A 79 0.59 -0.70 -4.49
C ALA A 79 -0.42 -0.74 -3.33
N PRO A 80 0.03 -0.46 -2.08
CA PRO A 80 -0.90 -0.36 -0.97
C PRO A 80 -2.01 0.63 -1.28
N ASP A 81 -3.21 0.34 -0.79
CA ASP A 81 -4.40 1.16 -1.10
C ASP A 81 -4.29 2.58 -0.55
N VAL A 82 -3.75 2.73 0.64
CA VAL A 82 -3.47 4.04 1.26
C VAL A 82 -2.13 3.95 1.98
N VAL A 83 -1.37 5.03 1.94
CA VAL A 83 -0.08 5.13 2.65
C VAL A 83 0.02 6.46 3.38
N TRP A 84 0.81 6.48 4.44
CA TRP A 84 1.26 7.70 5.10
C TRP A 84 2.77 7.68 5.23
N MET A 85 3.41 8.79 4.94
CA MET A 85 4.85 8.94 5.10
C MET A 85 5.18 10.27 5.75
N SER A 86 6.15 10.26 6.66
CA SER A 86 6.68 11.49 7.25
C SER A 86 7.44 12.28 6.19
N PRO A 87 7.65 13.60 6.39
CA PRO A 87 8.43 14.40 5.43
C PRO A 87 9.84 13.84 5.19
N GLY A 88 10.50 13.36 6.24
CA GLY A 88 11.84 12.77 6.11
C GLY A 88 11.82 11.46 5.33
N ARG A 89 10.81 10.63 5.54
CA ARG A 89 10.65 9.38 4.80
C ARG A 89 10.34 9.65 3.33
N GLU A 90 9.47 10.61 3.05
CA GLU A 90 9.16 11.02 1.68
C GLU A 90 10.42 11.40 0.90
N GLU A 91 11.28 12.20 1.52
CA GLU A 91 12.54 12.60 0.92
C GLU A 91 13.45 11.38 0.63
N THR A 92 13.63 10.51 1.62
CA THR A 92 14.42 9.29 1.46
C THR A 92 13.88 8.38 0.36
N MET A 93 12.56 8.21 0.32
CA MET A 93 11.89 7.39 -0.70
C MET A 93 12.12 7.96 -2.10
N SER A 94 12.01 9.29 -2.26
CA SER A 94 12.19 9.96 -3.53
C SER A 94 13.60 9.73 -4.11
N GLU A 95 14.61 9.63 -3.26
CA GLU A 95 15.98 9.36 -3.67
C GLU A 95 16.17 7.96 -4.27
N THR A 96 15.26 7.02 -3.96
CA THR A 96 15.37 5.65 -4.46
C THR A 96 14.81 5.47 -5.88
N GLY A 97 14.02 6.41 -6.37
CA GLY A 97 13.39 6.35 -7.69
C GLY A 97 11.88 6.09 -7.63
N ASP A 98 11.27 5.78 -8.77
CA ASP A 98 9.85 5.52 -8.92
C ASP A 98 9.64 4.23 -9.71
N PRO A 99 9.03 3.18 -9.13
CA PRO A 99 8.52 3.10 -7.76
C PRO A 99 9.64 3.10 -6.71
N SER A 100 9.32 3.53 -5.49
CA SER A 100 10.28 3.56 -4.40
C SER A 100 10.70 2.15 -3.99
N THR A 101 11.98 1.98 -3.62
CA THR A 101 12.49 0.72 -3.08
C THR A 101 12.40 0.67 -1.55
N ILE A 102 11.95 1.76 -0.93
CA ILE A 102 11.73 1.87 0.51
C ILE A 102 10.25 2.15 0.73
N ALA A 103 9.63 1.47 1.69
CA ALA A 103 8.22 1.68 2.02
C ALA A 103 8.02 2.95 2.85
N PRO A 104 6.84 3.58 2.77
CA PRO A 104 6.41 4.52 3.78
C PRO A 104 6.31 3.83 5.15
N GLU A 105 6.29 4.61 6.22
CA GLU A 105 6.14 4.06 7.56
C GLU A 105 4.84 3.29 7.71
N LEU A 106 3.76 3.74 7.07
CA LEU A 106 2.45 3.10 7.15
C LEU A 106 1.93 2.72 5.78
N CYS A 107 1.58 1.44 5.63
CA CYS A 107 0.89 0.91 4.46
C CYS A 107 -0.46 0.35 4.90
N VAL A 108 -1.52 0.68 4.17
CA VAL A 108 -2.89 0.22 4.46
C VAL A 108 -3.42 -0.57 3.26
N GLU A 109 -3.89 -1.79 3.52
CA GLU A 109 -4.54 -2.63 2.52
C GLU A 109 -6.00 -2.84 2.89
N VAL A 110 -6.89 -2.63 1.92
CA VAL A 110 -8.31 -2.93 2.06
C VAL A 110 -8.57 -4.31 1.47
N MET A 111 -9.14 -5.21 2.28
CA MET A 111 -9.49 -6.54 1.82
C MET A 111 -10.59 -6.48 0.76
N SER A 112 -10.44 -7.30 -0.27
CA SER A 112 -11.51 -7.60 -1.20
C SER A 112 -11.97 -9.04 -1.01
N ALA A 113 -13.12 -9.39 -1.60
CA ALA A 113 -13.66 -10.75 -1.50
C ALA A 113 -12.71 -11.82 -2.06
N SER A 114 -11.80 -11.44 -2.95
CA SER A 114 -10.85 -12.37 -3.57
C SER A 114 -9.56 -12.57 -2.77
N ASN A 115 -9.31 -11.74 -1.75
CA ASN A 115 -8.09 -11.87 -0.93
C ASN A 115 -8.24 -12.96 0.11
N THR A 116 -7.13 -13.68 0.36
CA THR A 116 -7.03 -14.61 1.47
C THR A 116 -6.21 -13.97 2.60
N GLU A 117 -6.37 -14.49 3.82
CA GLU A 117 -5.56 -14.04 4.96
C GLU A 117 -4.08 -14.28 4.72
N GLU A 118 -3.75 -15.39 4.03
CA GLU A 118 -2.36 -15.73 3.69
C GLU A 118 -1.74 -14.70 2.74
N GLU A 119 -2.47 -14.28 1.70
CA GLU A 119 -2.01 -13.24 0.77
C GLU A 119 -1.73 -11.93 1.49
N LEU A 120 -2.62 -11.54 2.42
CA LEU A 120 -2.46 -10.30 3.17
C LEU A 120 -1.32 -10.39 4.17
N ALA A 121 -1.11 -11.54 4.81
CA ALA A 121 0.03 -11.76 5.68
C ALA A 121 1.34 -11.65 4.90
N GLN A 122 1.39 -12.18 3.69
CA GLN A 122 2.54 -12.08 2.80
C GLN A 122 2.81 -10.63 2.41
N LYS A 123 1.79 -9.85 2.06
CA LYS A 123 1.94 -8.43 1.76
C LYS A 123 2.45 -7.64 2.97
N ARG A 124 1.92 -7.93 4.16
CA ARG A 124 2.43 -7.27 5.39
C ARG A 124 3.94 -7.49 5.53
N GLN A 125 4.38 -8.73 5.34
CA GLN A 125 5.81 -9.05 5.46
C GLN A 125 6.64 -8.33 4.40
N LEU A 126 6.16 -8.30 3.14
CA LEU A 126 6.85 -7.59 2.07
C LEU A 126 7.05 -6.10 2.38
N TYR A 127 6.01 -5.44 2.86
CA TYR A 127 6.10 -4.01 3.20
C TYR A 127 7.04 -3.79 4.38
N ARG A 128 7.00 -4.64 5.38
CA ARG A 128 7.92 -4.54 6.52
C ARG A 128 9.36 -4.77 6.11
N ASP A 129 9.61 -5.73 5.24
CA ASP A 129 10.96 -6.05 4.76
C ASP A 129 11.61 -4.87 4.03
N ILE A 130 10.83 -4.01 3.42
CA ILE A 130 11.33 -2.81 2.73
C ILE A 130 11.17 -1.52 3.55
N GLY A 131 10.80 -1.62 4.83
CA GLY A 131 10.90 -0.52 5.78
C GLY A 131 9.60 0.00 6.39
N ALA A 132 8.44 -0.58 6.10
CA ALA A 132 7.20 -0.19 6.77
C ALA A 132 7.30 -0.51 8.26
N GLU A 133 6.84 0.42 9.09
CA GLU A 133 6.77 0.24 10.55
C GLU A 133 5.45 -0.37 10.98
N GLU A 134 4.36 0.02 10.29
CA GLU A 134 3.02 -0.51 10.51
C GLU A 134 2.35 -0.85 9.19
N VAL A 135 1.55 -1.89 9.23
CA VAL A 135 0.64 -2.24 8.14
C VAL A 135 -0.75 -2.43 8.73
N TRP A 136 -1.73 -1.75 8.16
CA TRP A 136 -3.14 -1.92 8.55
C TRP A 136 -3.85 -2.76 7.52
N ILE A 137 -4.67 -3.69 8.00
CA ILE A 137 -5.56 -4.48 7.15
C ILE A 137 -6.99 -4.07 7.49
N VAL A 138 -7.73 -3.64 6.50
CA VAL A 138 -9.11 -3.17 6.67
C VAL A 138 -10.04 -4.16 5.99
N SER A 139 -10.94 -4.76 6.76
CA SER A 139 -11.91 -5.71 6.23
C SER A 139 -13.08 -4.99 5.56
N GLU A 140 -13.88 -5.74 4.80
CA GLU A 140 -14.98 -5.18 4.03
C GLU A 140 -16.03 -4.47 4.90
N ASP A 141 -16.14 -4.85 6.17
CA ASP A 141 -17.04 -4.21 7.13
C ASP A 141 -16.46 -2.94 7.77
N GLY A 142 -15.24 -2.57 7.41
CA GLY A 142 -14.58 -1.39 7.91
C GLY A 142 -13.74 -1.59 9.18
N THR A 143 -13.64 -2.81 9.69
CA THR A 143 -12.79 -3.12 10.84
C THR A 143 -11.32 -2.98 10.45
N ILE A 144 -10.55 -2.27 11.28
CA ILE A 144 -9.12 -2.04 11.06
C ILE A 144 -8.32 -2.91 12.02
N GLN A 145 -7.41 -3.72 11.46
CA GLN A 145 -6.41 -4.44 12.23
C GLN A 145 -5.08 -3.73 12.08
N PHE A 146 -4.44 -3.42 13.20
CA PHE A 146 -3.15 -2.72 13.23
C PHE A 146 -2.04 -3.75 13.47
N PHE A 147 -1.04 -3.77 12.60
CA PHE A 147 0.09 -4.70 12.72
C PHE A 147 1.41 -3.93 12.71
N ASP A 148 2.30 -4.28 13.61
CA ASP A 148 3.74 -4.10 13.42
C ASP A 148 4.34 -5.50 13.16
N GLU A 149 5.15 -6.07 14.02
CA GLU A 149 5.56 -7.48 13.93
C GLU A 149 4.39 -8.42 14.27
N GLU A 150 3.47 -7.93 15.11
CA GLU A 150 2.30 -8.65 15.61
C GLU A 150 1.07 -7.75 15.47
N GLU A 151 -0.09 -8.33 15.64
CA GLU A 151 -1.31 -7.53 15.73
C GLU A 151 -1.31 -6.73 17.04
N ARG A 152 -1.70 -5.44 16.95
CA ARG A 152 -1.78 -4.52 18.08
C ARG A 152 -3.20 -3.99 18.22
N GLU A 153 -3.57 -3.57 19.43
CA GLU A 153 -4.88 -2.98 19.68
C GLU A 153 -4.99 -1.55 19.14
N HIS A 154 -3.86 -0.86 19.05
CA HIS A 154 -3.80 0.54 18.62
C HIS A 154 -2.62 0.75 17.68
N SER A 155 -2.74 1.76 16.81
CA SER A 155 -1.63 2.24 16.01
C SER A 155 -0.67 3.04 16.89
N GLN A 156 0.63 2.90 16.67
CA GLN A 156 1.64 3.76 17.28
C GLN A 156 1.83 5.05 16.49
N ILE A 157 1.65 5.01 15.19
CA ILE A 157 1.76 6.18 14.32
C ILE A 157 0.57 7.12 14.53
N ALA A 158 -0.63 6.56 14.63
CA ALA A 158 -1.87 7.31 14.84
C ALA A 158 -2.63 6.76 16.06
N PRO A 159 -2.15 7.03 17.30
CA PRO A 159 -2.70 6.38 18.49
C PRO A 159 -4.17 6.67 18.76
N SER A 160 -4.68 7.81 18.30
CA SER A 160 -6.08 8.19 18.48
C SER A 160 -7.01 7.61 17.41
N CYS A 161 -6.45 6.89 16.42
CA CYS A 161 -7.25 6.32 15.34
C CYS A 161 -8.17 5.22 15.88
N PRO A 162 -9.48 5.26 15.58
CA PRO A 162 -10.38 4.18 15.95
C PRO A 162 -10.07 2.91 15.15
N ALA A 163 -10.51 1.76 15.68
CA ALA A 163 -10.29 0.46 15.06
C ALA A 163 -11.35 0.10 14.01
N ALA A 164 -12.10 1.08 13.55
CA ALA A 164 -13.13 0.89 12.54
C ALA A 164 -13.40 2.18 11.78
N VAL A 165 -13.78 2.05 10.52
CA VAL A 165 -14.26 3.12 9.67
C VAL A 165 -15.60 2.69 9.08
N ASP A 166 -16.46 3.66 8.77
CA ASP A 166 -17.77 3.37 8.19
C ASP A 166 -17.60 2.71 6.81
N ALA A 167 -18.22 1.54 6.61
CA ALA A 167 -18.18 0.77 5.37
C ALA A 167 -19.44 0.97 4.50
N ALA A 168 -20.41 1.73 4.97
CA ALA A 168 -21.67 1.94 4.27
C ALA A 168 -21.56 2.89 3.06
#